data_272b1c5f1837be8f9132bef501474125
#
_entry.id   272b1c5f1837be8f9132bef501474125
#
_cell.length_a   1.000
_cell.length_b   1.000
_cell.length_c   1.000
_cell.angle_alpha   90.00
_cell.angle_beta   90.00
_cell.angle_gamma   90.00
#
_symmetry.space_group_name_H-M   'P 1'
#
loop_
_entity.id
_entity.type
_entity.pdbx_description
1 polymer ?
#
loop_
_entity_poly.entity_id
_entity_poly.type
_entity_poly.pdbx_seq_one_letter_code
_entity_poly.pdbx_strand_id
1 'polypeptide(L)'
;MRIVATNEALTAFAAELAHAPYLALDTEFLRDQTYYPRLCLIQVAAPGAEGIIDPLSPGLDLSPFYDLIRRPDIVKVLHAARQDIEIFFLQGGVLPNPLFDTQVAAMVCGFGDAASYETLARKIARVEIDKSARFTDWSHRPLSKRQLEYALADVTHLRVIYEWMRTKLEKTGRAAWVSEEVAALQDPALYRLDPDQAWKRLKPRTSNKRFLGVLAALAAWREKEAQARDIPRGRVLKDEALTEIAAHPPETPEALERIRAVPKGFANSKMGRGLIEAIAAGVEAPPPEGAMAEHKQRRRREPSPAVVDLLKTLLRLRAEEAGVAPRLIANAEDIEKLAANEDEDVAALHGWRNDVFGRDALAMRKGELAIALERGEAVVVELEGESE
;
A
#
# COMPACT_ATOMS: atom_id res chain seq x y z
N MET A 1 -9.28 7.84 -30.27
CA MET A 1 -8.84 8.14 -28.89
C MET A 1 -9.59 9.37 -28.41
N ARG A 2 -10.32 9.25 -27.30
CA ARG A 2 -11.08 10.35 -26.68
C ARG A 2 -10.22 11.02 -25.60
N ILE A 3 -10.10 12.35 -25.68
CA ILE A 3 -9.48 13.18 -24.64
C ILE A 3 -10.57 14.08 -24.09
N VAL A 4 -10.78 14.04 -22.77
CA VAL A 4 -11.79 14.80 -22.06
C VAL A 4 -11.11 15.95 -21.32
N ALA A 5 -11.33 17.16 -21.80
CA ALA A 5 -10.66 18.39 -21.36
C ALA A 5 -11.65 19.54 -21.05
N THR A 6 -12.96 19.30 -21.13
CA THR A 6 -14.00 20.27 -20.78
C THR A 6 -15.09 19.65 -19.92
N ASN A 7 -15.83 20.47 -19.19
CA ASN A 7 -16.91 20.00 -18.29
C ASN A 7 -18.03 19.31 -19.06
N GLU A 8 -18.40 19.81 -20.24
CA GLU A 8 -19.42 19.22 -21.10
C GLU A 8 -18.98 17.83 -21.59
N ALA A 9 -17.71 17.70 -22.02
CA ALA A 9 -17.16 16.43 -22.46
C ALA A 9 -17.09 15.42 -21.31
N LEU A 10 -16.71 15.85 -20.09
CA LEU A 10 -16.67 15.00 -18.93
C LEU A 10 -18.07 14.54 -18.51
N THR A 11 -19.05 15.44 -18.48
CA THR A 11 -20.44 15.10 -18.15
C THR A 11 -21.00 14.07 -19.13
N ALA A 12 -20.78 14.28 -20.45
CA ALA A 12 -21.23 13.34 -21.47
C ALA A 12 -20.54 11.97 -21.34
N PHE A 13 -19.22 11.96 -21.09
CA PHE A 13 -18.47 10.73 -20.91
C PHE A 13 -18.86 9.98 -19.62
N ALA A 14 -19.08 10.70 -18.53
CA ALA A 14 -19.55 10.12 -17.28
C ALA A 14 -20.96 9.49 -17.43
N ALA A 15 -21.85 10.13 -18.19
CA ALA A 15 -23.18 9.59 -18.47
C ALA A 15 -23.09 8.28 -19.30
N GLU A 16 -22.19 8.19 -20.26
CA GLU A 16 -21.91 6.97 -21.03
C GLU A 16 -21.39 5.84 -20.12
N LEU A 17 -20.44 6.15 -19.24
CA LEU A 17 -19.84 5.20 -18.31
C LEU A 17 -20.80 4.73 -17.18
N ALA A 18 -21.80 5.51 -16.86
CA ALA A 18 -22.74 5.23 -15.77
C ALA A 18 -23.54 3.93 -15.91
N HIS A 19 -23.58 3.36 -17.10
CA HIS A 19 -24.28 2.09 -17.39
C HIS A 19 -23.33 0.88 -17.47
N ALA A 20 -22.02 1.10 -17.27
CA ALA A 20 -21.03 0.05 -17.35
C ALA A 20 -21.03 -0.81 -16.07
N PRO A 21 -20.85 -2.13 -16.17
CA PRO A 21 -20.77 -3.02 -14.99
C PRO A 21 -19.46 -2.81 -14.21
N TYR A 22 -18.44 -2.27 -14.86
CA TYR A 22 -17.13 -1.96 -14.25
C TYR A 22 -16.40 -0.85 -15.04
N LEU A 23 -15.48 -0.20 -14.34
CA LEU A 23 -14.53 0.75 -14.91
C LEU A 23 -13.10 0.27 -14.63
N ALA A 24 -12.31 0.03 -15.67
CA ALA A 24 -10.86 -0.10 -15.56
C ALA A 24 -10.27 1.29 -15.48
N LEU A 25 -9.48 1.54 -14.45
CA LEU A 25 -8.96 2.85 -14.07
C LEU A 25 -7.46 2.79 -13.90
N ASP A 26 -6.77 3.85 -14.27
CA ASP A 26 -5.39 4.11 -13.95
C ASP A 26 -5.16 5.61 -13.81
N THR A 27 -4.06 6.03 -13.18
CA THR A 27 -3.71 7.45 -13.05
C THR A 27 -2.24 7.68 -13.32
N GLU A 28 -1.94 8.84 -13.94
CA GLU A 28 -0.58 9.36 -13.98
C GLU A 28 -0.47 10.58 -13.08
N PHE A 29 0.57 10.62 -12.26
CA PHE A 29 0.76 11.68 -11.27
C PHE A 29 2.25 11.96 -11.00
N LEU A 30 2.53 13.14 -10.43
CA LEU A 30 3.86 13.53 -9.96
C LEU A 30 3.86 13.58 -8.42
N ARG A 31 4.96 13.11 -7.81
CA ARG A 31 5.11 13.04 -6.34
C ARG A 31 6.51 13.42 -5.83
N ASP A 32 7.41 13.80 -6.69
CA ASP A 32 8.81 14.07 -6.37
C ASP A 32 9.04 15.49 -5.83
N GLN A 33 8.17 16.44 -6.17
CA GLN A 33 8.29 17.86 -5.85
C GLN A 33 7.31 18.33 -4.78
N THR A 34 6.22 17.62 -4.55
CA THR A 34 5.11 18.00 -3.67
C THR A 34 4.90 17.00 -2.54
N TYR A 35 4.20 17.43 -1.49
CA TYR A 35 3.76 16.54 -0.41
C TYR A 35 2.58 15.67 -0.87
N TYR A 36 1.60 16.30 -1.53
CA TYR A 36 0.46 15.61 -2.12
C TYR A 36 0.76 15.18 -3.55
N PRO A 37 0.30 13.99 -3.97
CA PRO A 37 0.44 13.59 -5.37
C PRO A 37 -0.34 14.56 -6.26
N ARG A 38 0.32 15.10 -7.27
CA ARG A 38 -0.29 15.95 -8.29
C ARG A 38 -0.83 15.06 -9.41
N LEU A 39 -2.14 14.89 -9.46
CA LEU A 39 -2.81 14.15 -10.52
C LEU A 39 -2.61 14.86 -11.87
N CYS A 40 -2.14 14.14 -12.85
CA CYS A 40 -1.85 14.65 -14.20
C CYS A 40 -2.74 14.04 -15.27
N LEU A 41 -3.21 12.80 -15.09
CA LEU A 41 -4.05 12.12 -16.07
C LEU A 41 -4.90 11.06 -15.36
N ILE A 42 -6.12 10.83 -15.85
CA ILE A 42 -6.97 9.71 -15.47
C ILE A 42 -7.34 8.94 -16.74
N GLN A 43 -7.05 7.66 -16.74
CA GLN A 43 -7.44 6.75 -17.81
C GLN A 43 -8.66 5.97 -17.35
N VAL A 44 -9.63 5.84 -18.24
CA VAL A 44 -10.87 5.08 -17.98
C VAL A 44 -11.21 4.23 -19.18
N ALA A 45 -11.50 2.94 -18.94
CA ALA A 45 -12.06 2.06 -19.93
C ALA A 45 -13.18 1.20 -19.36
N ALA A 46 -14.26 1.07 -20.11
CA ALA A 46 -15.43 0.24 -19.85
C ALA A 46 -15.79 -0.57 -21.10
N PRO A 47 -16.68 -1.59 -21.02
CA PRO A 47 -17.20 -2.23 -22.23
C PRO A 47 -17.85 -1.21 -23.17
N GLY A 48 -17.25 -1.02 -24.35
CA GLY A 48 -17.74 -0.11 -25.38
C GLY A 48 -17.34 1.36 -25.26
N ALA A 49 -16.68 1.78 -24.17
CA ALA A 49 -16.26 3.16 -23.96
C ALA A 49 -14.86 3.23 -23.33
N GLU A 50 -14.03 4.14 -23.85
CA GLU A 50 -12.70 4.41 -23.30
C GLU A 50 -12.29 5.86 -23.54
N GLY A 51 -11.47 6.40 -22.66
CA GLY A 51 -10.99 7.77 -22.79
C GLY A 51 -9.97 8.15 -21.71
N ILE A 52 -9.39 9.30 -21.93
CA ILE A 52 -8.42 9.95 -21.06
C ILE A 52 -9.02 11.26 -20.60
N ILE A 53 -9.10 11.47 -19.28
CA ILE A 53 -9.51 12.73 -18.67
C ILE A 53 -8.23 13.49 -18.34
N ASP A 54 -8.16 14.76 -18.73
CA ASP A 54 -7.04 15.66 -18.45
C ASP A 54 -7.36 16.61 -17.27
N PRO A 55 -7.02 16.23 -16.00
CA PRO A 55 -7.33 17.06 -14.84
C PRO A 55 -6.58 18.40 -14.81
N LEU A 56 -5.55 18.56 -15.66
CA LEU A 56 -4.79 19.81 -15.77
C LEU A 56 -5.44 20.82 -16.72
N SER A 57 -6.54 20.45 -17.39
CA SER A 57 -7.31 21.36 -18.25
C SER A 57 -7.92 22.48 -17.41
N PRO A 58 -7.78 23.74 -17.83
CA PRO A 58 -8.26 24.89 -17.04
C PRO A 58 -9.77 24.81 -16.77
N GLY A 59 -10.16 24.89 -15.48
CA GLY A 59 -11.56 24.92 -15.06
C GLY A 59 -12.32 23.59 -15.18
N LEU A 60 -11.63 22.47 -15.39
CA LEU A 60 -12.27 21.17 -15.40
C LEU A 60 -12.66 20.75 -13.96
N ASP A 61 -13.95 20.50 -13.75
CA ASP A 61 -14.51 19.96 -12.51
C ASP A 61 -14.59 18.44 -12.60
N LEU A 62 -13.86 17.74 -11.75
CA LEU A 62 -13.82 16.27 -11.71
C LEU A 62 -15.00 15.63 -10.94
N SER A 63 -15.95 16.41 -10.41
CA SER A 63 -17.09 15.89 -9.66
C SER A 63 -17.86 14.78 -10.39
N PRO A 64 -18.16 14.88 -11.71
CA PRO A 64 -18.83 13.79 -12.42
C PRO A 64 -18.05 12.48 -12.45
N PHE A 65 -16.72 12.54 -12.49
CA PHE A 65 -15.87 11.35 -12.38
C PHE A 65 -15.91 10.77 -10.96
N TYR A 66 -15.78 11.59 -9.91
CA TYR A 66 -15.84 11.11 -8.53
C TYR A 66 -17.22 10.53 -8.18
N ASP A 67 -18.29 11.03 -8.80
CA ASP A 67 -19.62 10.44 -8.65
C ASP A 67 -19.69 9.02 -9.20
N LEU A 68 -19.01 8.72 -10.32
CA LEU A 68 -18.86 7.35 -10.81
C LEU A 68 -18.06 6.46 -9.84
N ILE A 69 -17.01 7.00 -9.22
CA ILE A 69 -16.21 6.25 -8.24
C ILE A 69 -17.04 5.89 -6.99
N ARG A 70 -18.02 6.72 -6.62
CA ARG A 70 -18.94 6.45 -5.49
C ARG A 70 -19.99 5.39 -5.79
N ARG A 71 -20.25 5.07 -7.06
CA ARG A 71 -21.32 4.17 -7.48
C ARG A 71 -21.10 2.74 -6.94
N PRO A 72 -22.01 2.18 -6.11
CA PRO A 72 -21.86 0.82 -5.56
C PRO A 72 -22.19 -0.28 -6.56
N ASP A 73 -22.85 0.04 -7.65
CA ASP A 73 -23.24 -0.88 -8.71
C ASP A 73 -22.19 -1.01 -9.82
N ILE A 74 -21.13 -0.20 -9.80
CA ILE A 74 -20.03 -0.23 -10.76
C ILE A 74 -18.75 -0.71 -10.05
N VAL A 75 -18.14 -1.78 -10.51
CA VAL A 75 -16.84 -2.25 -9.98
C VAL A 75 -15.71 -1.34 -10.50
N LYS A 76 -14.87 -0.84 -9.61
CA LYS A 76 -13.65 -0.10 -9.97
C LYS A 76 -12.48 -1.07 -10.01
N VAL A 77 -11.90 -1.24 -11.18
CA VAL A 77 -10.80 -2.17 -11.46
C VAL A 77 -9.51 -1.37 -11.60
N LEU A 78 -8.53 -1.68 -10.77
CA LEU A 78 -7.20 -1.07 -10.80
C LEU A 78 -6.12 -2.15 -10.72
N HIS A 79 -4.86 -1.75 -10.88
CA HIS A 79 -3.70 -2.61 -10.65
C HIS A 79 -2.76 -1.96 -9.62
N ALA A 80 -2.53 -2.61 -8.47
CA ALA A 80 -1.75 -2.05 -7.36
C ALA A 80 -2.32 -0.70 -6.87
N ALA A 81 -3.61 -0.65 -6.64
CA ALA A 81 -4.51 0.49 -6.55
C ALA A 81 -4.20 1.54 -5.46
N ARG A 82 -3.30 1.25 -4.50
CA ARG A 82 -3.13 2.05 -3.28
C ARG A 82 -2.85 3.53 -3.55
N GLN A 83 -2.03 3.85 -4.57
CA GLN A 83 -1.65 5.23 -4.87
C GLN A 83 -2.78 5.99 -5.57
N ASP A 84 -3.51 5.32 -6.46
CA ASP A 84 -4.68 5.89 -7.13
C ASP A 84 -5.79 6.17 -6.14
N ILE A 85 -6.04 5.25 -5.21
CA ILE A 85 -7.02 5.44 -4.13
C ILE A 85 -6.62 6.61 -3.23
N GLU A 86 -5.33 6.76 -2.90
CA GLU A 86 -4.83 7.93 -2.15
C GLU A 86 -5.19 9.23 -2.87
N ILE A 87 -5.01 9.29 -4.18
CA ILE A 87 -5.33 10.46 -4.99
C ILE A 87 -6.85 10.73 -4.98
N PHE A 88 -7.67 9.70 -5.21
CA PHE A 88 -9.13 9.84 -5.22
C PHE A 88 -9.65 10.28 -3.84
N PHE A 89 -9.07 9.75 -2.77
CA PHE A 89 -9.43 10.14 -1.40
C PHE A 89 -9.03 11.58 -1.08
N LEU A 90 -7.82 11.98 -1.43
CA LEU A 90 -7.32 13.32 -1.12
C LEU A 90 -8.01 14.43 -1.94
N GLN A 91 -8.34 14.17 -3.19
CA GLN A 91 -8.94 15.16 -4.09
C GLN A 91 -10.46 15.11 -4.13
N GLY A 92 -11.04 13.91 -4.17
CA GLY A 92 -12.48 13.71 -4.32
C GLY A 92 -13.20 13.31 -3.02
N GLY A 93 -12.46 13.03 -1.94
CA GLY A 93 -13.03 12.52 -0.70
C GLY A 93 -13.72 11.17 -0.88
N VAL A 94 -13.27 10.35 -1.85
CA VAL A 94 -13.93 9.10 -2.24
C VAL A 94 -13.00 7.91 -2.15
N LEU A 95 -13.55 6.77 -1.74
CA LEU A 95 -12.90 5.46 -1.85
C LEU A 95 -13.68 4.62 -2.86
N PRO A 96 -13.00 3.98 -3.82
CA PRO A 96 -13.68 3.13 -4.80
C PRO A 96 -14.26 1.89 -4.13
N ASN A 97 -15.58 1.74 -4.20
CA ASN A 97 -16.30 0.58 -3.67
C ASN A 97 -17.50 0.26 -4.59
N PRO A 98 -17.63 -0.98 -5.13
CA PRO A 98 -16.70 -2.11 -5.05
C PRO A 98 -15.35 -1.85 -5.74
N LEU A 99 -14.28 -2.41 -5.17
CA LEU A 99 -12.93 -2.35 -5.71
C LEU A 99 -12.47 -3.75 -6.13
N PHE A 100 -11.78 -3.84 -7.26
CA PHE A 100 -11.08 -5.03 -7.71
C PHE A 100 -9.62 -4.66 -8.05
N ASP A 101 -8.67 -5.09 -7.23
CA ASP A 101 -7.25 -4.90 -7.50
C ASP A 101 -6.69 -6.13 -8.21
N THR A 102 -6.27 -5.97 -9.46
CA THR A 102 -5.75 -7.09 -10.27
C THR A 102 -4.40 -7.61 -9.78
N GLN A 103 -3.62 -6.84 -8.98
CA GLN A 103 -2.41 -7.35 -8.34
C GLN A 103 -2.77 -8.30 -7.20
N VAL A 104 -3.75 -7.96 -6.39
CA VAL A 104 -4.29 -8.84 -5.33
C VAL A 104 -4.93 -10.07 -5.96
N ALA A 105 -5.77 -9.90 -6.96
CA ALA A 105 -6.40 -11.02 -7.67
C ALA A 105 -5.38 -11.96 -8.32
N ALA A 106 -4.25 -11.42 -8.81
CA ALA A 106 -3.15 -12.21 -9.36
C ALA A 106 -2.53 -13.17 -8.34
N MET A 107 -2.40 -12.75 -7.07
CA MET A 107 -1.92 -13.61 -5.99
C MET A 107 -2.86 -14.81 -5.76
N VAL A 108 -4.18 -14.57 -5.78
CA VAL A 108 -5.21 -15.62 -5.65
C VAL A 108 -5.26 -16.51 -6.90
N CYS A 109 -4.93 -15.96 -8.06
CA CYS A 109 -4.89 -16.69 -9.34
C CYS A 109 -3.57 -17.44 -9.60
N GLY A 110 -2.60 -17.44 -8.68
CA GLY A 110 -1.35 -18.19 -8.79
C GLY A 110 -0.27 -17.53 -9.67
N PHE A 111 -0.28 -16.19 -9.81
CA PHE A 111 0.77 -15.45 -10.52
C PHE A 111 1.96 -15.05 -9.63
N GLY A 112 1.98 -15.46 -8.35
CA GLY A 112 3.01 -15.12 -7.37
C GLY A 112 2.68 -13.85 -6.56
N ASP A 113 3.60 -13.46 -5.65
CA ASP A 113 3.36 -12.46 -4.59
C ASP A 113 3.16 -11.01 -5.07
N ALA A 114 3.67 -10.66 -6.24
CA ALA A 114 3.60 -9.29 -6.76
C ALA A 114 3.75 -9.29 -8.29
N ALA A 115 2.78 -9.88 -8.98
CA ALA A 115 2.78 -9.86 -10.44
C ALA A 115 2.69 -8.41 -10.93
N SER A 116 3.64 -7.99 -11.76
CA SER A 116 3.58 -6.69 -12.40
C SER A 116 2.48 -6.65 -13.46
N TYR A 117 1.94 -5.47 -13.72
CA TYR A 117 0.97 -5.24 -14.79
C TYR A 117 1.44 -5.84 -16.13
N GLU A 118 2.70 -5.60 -16.51
CA GLU A 118 3.31 -6.16 -17.71
C GLU A 118 3.27 -7.69 -17.76
N THR A 119 3.55 -8.34 -16.61
CA THR A 119 3.47 -9.82 -16.53
C THR A 119 2.06 -10.31 -16.81
N LEU A 120 1.06 -9.63 -16.28
CA LEU A 120 -0.35 -9.96 -16.50
C LEU A 120 -0.77 -9.66 -17.95
N ALA A 121 -0.39 -8.51 -18.50
CA ALA A 121 -0.66 -8.14 -19.88
C ALA A 121 -0.06 -9.17 -20.85
N ARG A 122 1.19 -9.57 -20.66
CA ARG A 122 1.84 -10.59 -21.50
C ARG A 122 1.20 -11.96 -21.34
N LYS A 123 0.91 -12.41 -20.11
CA LYS A 123 0.40 -13.76 -19.86
C LYS A 123 -1.08 -13.91 -20.19
N ILE A 124 -1.90 -12.89 -19.96
CA ILE A 124 -3.37 -12.92 -20.08
C ILE A 124 -3.82 -12.23 -21.37
N ALA A 125 -3.46 -10.96 -21.57
CA ALA A 125 -3.86 -10.19 -22.73
C ALA A 125 -3.02 -10.49 -23.99
N ARG A 126 -1.89 -11.20 -23.86
CA ARG A 126 -0.99 -11.57 -24.95
C ARG A 126 -0.37 -10.36 -25.67
N VAL A 127 -0.10 -9.29 -24.93
CA VAL A 127 0.50 -8.05 -25.43
C VAL A 127 1.77 -7.71 -24.66
N GLU A 128 2.69 -7.04 -25.35
CA GLU A 128 3.88 -6.43 -24.73
C GLU A 128 3.62 -4.95 -24.52
N ILE A 129 3.94 -4.44 -23.32
CA ILE A 129 3.78 -3.04 -22.93
C ILE A 129 5.03 -2.26 -23.31
N ASP A 130 4.88 -1.20 -24.10
CA ASP A 130 5.96 -0.23 -24.35
C ASP A 130 6.13 0.72 -23.16
N LYS A 131 7.14 0.50 -22.34
CA LYS A 131 7.43 1.29 -21.15
C LYS A 131 8.11 2.63 -21.38
N SER A 132 8.38 3.01 -22.60
CA SER A 132 9.19 4.18 -22.94
C SER A 132 8.58 5.51 -22.49
N ALA A 133 7.27 5.56 -22.25
CA ALA A 133 6.57 6.74 -21.73
C ALA A 133 6.42 6.76 -20.19
N ARG A 134 6.69 5.66 -19.49
CA ARG A 134 6.42 5.51 -18.04
C ARG A 134 7.06 6.59 -17.17
N PHE A 135 8.26 7.03 -17.47
CA PHE A 135 9.02 7.99 -16.66
C PHE A 135 9.10 9.38 -17.30
N THR A 136 8.11 9.73 -18.12
CA THR A 136 8.03 11.06 -18.73
C THR A 136 7.36 12.05 -17.80
N ASP A 137 7.54 13.35 -18.06
CA ASP A 137 6.82 14.40 -17.33
C ASP A 137 5.36 14.45 -17.77
N TRP A 138 4.48 13.89 -16.96
CA TRP A 138 3.04 13.85 -17.17
C TRP A 138 2.35 15.19 -16.97
N SER A 139 3.02 16.18 -16.38
CA SER A 139 2.46 17.53 -16.23
C SER A 139 2.67 18.42 -17.44
N HIS A 140 3.56 18.04 -18.35
CA HIS A 140 3.81 18.79 -19.57
C HIS A 140 2.60 18.74 -20.53
N ARG A 141 2.30 19.87 -21.21
CA ARG A 141 1.27 19.94 -22.25
C ARG A 141 1.83 20.62 -23.49
N PRO A 142 1.42 20.16 -24.70
CA PRO A 142 0.53 19.01 -24.97
C PRO A 142 1.22 17.67 -24.71
N LEU A 143 0.45 16.65 -24.35
CA LEU A 143 0.95 15.27 -24.29
C LEU A 143 1.29 14.77 -25.70
N SER A 144 2.37 14.03 -25.83
CA SER A 144 2.74 13.37 -27.08
C SER A 144 1.77 12.22 -27.41
N LYS A 145 1.64 11.90 -28.69
CA LYS A 145 0.83 10.75 -29.14
C LYS A 145 1.26 9.46 -28.43
N ARG A 146 2.55 9.25 -28.23
CA ARG A 146 3.11 8.06 -27.53
C ARG A 146 2.68 7.98 -26.05
N GLN A 147 2.66 9.11 -25.33
CA GLN A 147 2.14 9.16 -23.97
C GLN A 147 0.66 8.81 -23.91
N LEU A 148 -0.14 9.35 -24.82
CA LEU A 148 -1.58 9.07 -24.88
C LEU A 148 -1.87 7.61 -25.22
N GLU A 149 -1.12 7.02 -26.17
CA GLU A 149 -1.23 5.60 -26.53
C GLU A 149 -0.83 4.69 -25.36
N TYR A 150 0.26 5.01 -24.66
CA TYR A 150 0.68 4.31 -23.46
C TYR A 150 -0.41 4.36 -22.38
N ALA A 151 -0.86 5.54 -22.00
CA ALA A 151 -1.86 5.74 -20.97
C ALA A 151 -3.18 5.00 -21.26
N LEU A 152 -3.65 5.04 -22.51
CA LEU A 152 -4.87 4.33 -22.87
C LEU A 152 -4.68 2.81 -22.87
N ALA A 153 -3.50 2.31 -23.25
CA ALA A 153 -3.17 0.89 -23.23
C ALA A 153 -3.24 0.30 -21.83
N ASP A 154 -2.87 1.06 -20.79
CA ASP A 154 -2.91 0.59 -19.41
C ASP A 154 -4.33 0.20 -18.98
N VAL A 155 -5.37 0.91 -19.38
CA VAL A 155 -6.74 0.57 -19.02
C VAL A 155 -7.43 -0.39 -20.02
N THR A 156 -7.07 -0.35 -21.30
CA THR A 156 -7.66 -1.26 -22.30
C THR A 156 -7.24 -2.70 -22.08
N HIS A 157 -5.98 -2.94 -21.74
CA HIS A 157 -5.49 -4.28 -21.39
C HIS A 157 -5.93 -4.70 -19.98
N LEU A 158 -6.08 -3.75 -19.06
CA LEU A 158 -6.60 -4.01 -17.71
C LEU A 158 -8.01 -4.62 -17.75
N ARG A 159 -8.86 -4.19 -18.69
CA ARG A 159 -10.18 -4.81 -18.93
C ARG A 159 -10.07 -6.30 -19.24
N VAL A 160 -9.20 -6.66 -20.19
CA VAL A 160 -8.98 -8.06 -20.59
C VAL A 160 -8.47 -8.90 -19.40
N ILE A 161 -7.55 -8.34 -18.61
CA ILE A 161 -7.01 -8.97 -17.41
C ILE A 161 -8.14 -9.19 -16.38
N TYR A 162 -8.96 -8.17 -16.12
CA TYR A 162 -10.08 -8.26 -15.18
C TYR A 162 -11.09 -9.33 -15.57
N GLU A 163 -11.56 -9.33 -16.82
CA GLU A 163 -12.56 -10.29 -17.30
C GLU A 163 -12.07 -11.74 -17.20
N TRP A 164 -10.79 -11.97 -17.51
CA TRP A 164 -10.17 -13.26 -17.37
C TRP A 164 -10.08 -13.68 -15.88
N MET A 165 -9.59 -12.78 -15.00
CA MET A 165 -9.45 -13.05 -13.57
C MET A 165 -10.80 -13.29 -12.92
N ARG A 166 -11.80 -12.46 -13.21
CA ARG A 166 -13.17 -12.64 -12.73
C ARG A 166 -13.70 -14.02 -13.06
N THR A 167 -13.59 -14.42 -14.32
CA THR A 167 -14.03 -15.75 -14.79
C THR A 167 -13.28 -16.90 -14.06
N LYS A 168 -11.97 -16.76 -13.85
CA LYS A 168 -11.17 -17.74 -13.14
C LYS A 168 -11.58 -17.84 -11.67
N LEU A 169 -11.77 -16.71 -10.99
CA LEU A 169 -12.16 -16.64 -9.59
C LEU A 169 -13.56 -17.20 -9.34
N GLU A 170 -14.51 -16.92 -10.25
CA GLU A 170 -15.86 -17.50 -10.22
C GLU A 170 -15.81 -19.03 -10.35
N LYS A 171 -15.04 -19.55 -11.32
CA LYS A 171 -14.86 -21.00 -11.55
C LYS A 171 -14.21 -21.73 -10.36
N THR A 172 -13.32 -21.06 -9.64
CA THR A 172 -12.60 -21.64 -8.49
C THR A 172 -13.28 -21.38 -7.15
N GLY A 173 -14.37 -20.59 -7.12
CA GLY A 173 -15.07 -20.19 -5.89
C GLY A 173 -14.27 -19.23 -5.00
N ARG A 174 -13.21 -18.57 -5.53
CA ARG A 174 -12.25 -17.78 -4.74
C ARG A 174 -12.48 -16.27 -4.82
N ALA A 175 -13.61 -15.82 -5.38
CA ALA A 175 -13.90 -14.39 -5.50
C ALA A 175 -13.92 -13.69 -4.12
N ALA A 176 -14.44 -14.35 -3.09
CA ALA A 176 -14.48 -13.84 -1.72
C ALA A 176 -13.09 -13.58 -1.13
N TRP A 177 -12.07 -14.37 -1.50
CA TRP A 177 -10.69 -14.17 -1.05
C TRP A 177 -10.12 -12.83 -1.52
N VAL A 178 -10.41 -12.47 -2.78
CA VAL A 178 -9.98 -11.17 -3.33
C VAL A 178 -10.70 -10.04 -2.62
N SER A 179 -12.02 -10.17 -2.39
CA SER A 179 -12.81 -9.13 -1.71
C SER A 179 -12.33 -8.87 -0.29
N GLU A 180 -11.97 -9.93 0.44
CA GLU A 180 -11.41 -9.83 1.80
C GLU A 180 -10.07 -9.07 1.81
N GLU A 181 -9.15 -9.42 0.91
CA GLU A 181 -7.84 -8.74 0.80
C GLU A 181 -7.97 -7.26 0.41
N VAL A 182 -8.84 -6.99 -0.53
CA VAL A 182 -9.05 -5.63 -1.05
C VAL A 182 -9.77 -4.74 -0.03
N ALA A 183 -10.56 -5.31 0.90
CA ALA A 183 -11.24 -4.56 1.96
C ALA A 183 -10.26 -3.73 2.81
N ALA A 184 -9.03 -4.23 3.02
CA ALA A 184 -7.99 -3.49 3.71
C ALA A 184 -7.62 -2.17 3.01
N LEU A 185 -7.72 -2.09 1.68
CA LEU A 185 -7.46 -0.88 0.91
C LEU A 185 -8.60 0.15 0.99
N GLN A 186 -9.74 -0.22 1.54
CA GLN A 186 -10.90 0.66 1.67
C GLN A 186 -10.98 1.34 3.04
N ASP A 187 -9.99 1.14 3.90
CA ASP A 187 -9.89 1.85 5.19
C ASP A 187 -9.42 3.30 4.96
N PRO A 188 -10.27 4.32 5.27
CA PRO A 188 -9.88 5.72 5.16
C PRO A 188 -8.65 6.09 5.99
N ALA A 189 -8.38 5.34 7.07
CA ALA A 189 -7.22 5.59 7.94
C ALA A 189 -5.88 5.43 7.21
N LEU A 190 -5.83 4.59 6.15
CA LEU A 190 -4.62 4.40 5.33
C LEU A 190 -4.22 5.66 4.55
N TYR A 191 -5.20 6.53 4.25
CA TYR A 191 -5.03 7.71 3.38
C TYR A 191 -5.09 9.01 4.16
N ARG A 192 -5.50 8.98 5.42
CA ARG A 192 -5.44 10.14 6.32
C ARG A 192 -3.99 10.37 6.73
N LEU A 193 -3.52 11.56 6.46
CA LEU A 193 -2.16 11.98 6.76
C LEU A 193 -2.16 12.73 8.10
N ASP A 194 -2.37 11.97 9.19
CA ASP A 194 -2.39 12.49 10.56
C ASP A 194 -0.96 12.82 11.03
N PRO A 195 -0.66 14.11 11.31
CA PRO A 195 0.65 14.50 11.81
C PRO A 195 1.04 13.80 13.11
N ASP A 196 0.09 13.53 14.00
CA ASP A 196 0.38 12.94 15.30
C ASP A 196 0.76 11.44 15.20
N GLN A 197 0.50 10.80 14.06
CA GLN A 197 0.92 9.44 13.75
C GLN A 197 2.22 9.37 12.91
N ALA A 198 2.78 10.52 12.50
CA ALA A 198 3.93 10.57 11.59
C ALA A 198 5.20 9.92 12.15
N TRP A 199 5.35 9.88 13.50
CA TRP A 199 6.49 9.24 14.17
C TRP A 199 6.60 7.74 13.90
N LYS A 200 5.50 7.03 13.65
CA LYS A 200 5.47 5.58 13.36
C LYS A 200 6.32 5.22 12.14
N ARG A 201 6.43 6.12 11.18
CA ARG A 201 7.24 5.94 9.96
C ARG A 201 8.74 5.88 10.24
N LEU A 202 9.19 6.50 11.33
CA LEU A 202 10.59 6.54 11.74
C LEU A 202 11.04 5.25 12.46
N LYS A 203 10.09 4.39 12.84
CA LYS A 203 10.31 3.06 13.45
C LYS A 203 11.35 3.07 14.58
N PRO A 204 11.20 3.91 15.61
CA PRO A 204 12.19 4.03 16.68
C PRO A 204 12.37 2.69 17.41
N ARG A 205 13.64 2.33 17.68
CA ARG A 205 14.00 1.09 18.39
C ARG A 205 14.47 1.37 19.81
N THR A 206 13.69 2.12 20.58
CA THR A 206 14.05 2.53 21.95
C THR A 206 12.83 2.59 22.85
N SER A 207 13.06 2.39 24.16
CA SER A 207 12.09 2.61 25.23
C SER A 207 12.32 3.93 25.98
N ASN A 208 13.26 4.77 25.56
CA ASN A 208 13.51 6.06 26.18
C ASN A 208 12.32 7.00 25.95
N LYS A 209 11.58 7.27 27.02
CA LYS A 209 10.34 8.05 26.98
C LYS A 209 10.57 9.47 26.46
N ARG A 210 11.65 10.14 26.92
CA ARG A 210 12.01 11.49 26.48
C ARG A 210 12.31 11.51 24.98
N PHE A 211 13.12 10.57 24.51
CA PHE A 211 13.41 10.44 23.09
C PHE A 211 12.14 10.27 22.26
N LEU A 212 11.24 9.39 22.68
CA LEU A 212 9.98 9.11 21.97
C LEU A 212 9.05 10.32 21.96
N GLY A 213 8.94 11.07 23.05
CA GLY A 213 8.15 12.31 23.13
C GLY A 213 8.68 13.37 22.17
N VAL A 214 9.99 13.64 22.21
CA VAL A 214 10.64 14.59 21.29
C VAL A 214 10.49 14.14 19.84
N LEU A 215 10.77 12.86 19.52
CA LEU A 215 10.67 12.35 18.16
C LEU A 215 9.25 12.49 17.59
N ALA A 216 8.23 12.22 18.42
CA ALA A 216 6.83 12.35 18.01
C ALA A 216 6.46 13.81 17.72
N ALA A 217 6.85 14.74 18.61
CA ALA A 217 6.61 16.17 18.41
C ALA A 217 7.30 16.71 17.15
N LEU A 218 8.55 16.30 16.92
CA LEU A 218 9.32 16.66 15.72
C LEU A 218 8.68 16.10 14.44
N ALA A 219 8.27 14.84 14.47
CA ALA A 219 7.61 14.21 13.32
C ALA A 219 6.28 14.89 13.00
N ALA A 220 5.47 15.21 14.01
CA ALA A 220 4.22 15.95 13.87
C ALA A 220 4.43 17.37 13.33
N TRP A 221 5.40 18.08 13.84
CA TRP A 221 5.77 19.41 13.35
C TRP A 221 6.21 19.36 11.88
N ARG A 222 7.11 18.44 11.54
CA ARG A 222 7.59 18.28 10.15
C ARG A 222 6.45 17.94 9.20
N GLU A 223 5.54 17.09 9.62
CA GLU A 223 4.37 16.70 8.82
C GLU A 223 3.49 17.91 8.53
N LYS A 224 3.17 18.73 9.56
CA LYS A 224 2.39 19.97 9.42
C LYS A 224 3.06 20.99 8.48
N GLU A 225 4.38 21.18 8.61
CA GLU A 225 5.14 22.07 7.73
C GLU A 225 5.17 21.57 6.27
N ALA A 226 5.33 20.26 6.07
CA ALA A 226 5.32 19.64 4.74
C ALA A 226 3.95 19.78 4.06
N GLN A 227 2.87 19.51 4.80
CA GLN A 227 1.48 19.68 4.34
C GLN A 227 1.16 21.13 4.00
N ALA A 228 1.47 22.06 4.91
CA ALA A 228 1.15 23.47 4.74
C ALA A 228 1.87 24.14 3.55
N ARG A 229 3.04 23.61 3.18
CA ARG A 229 3.87 24.13 2.08
C ARG A 229 3.78 23.30 0.81
N ASP A 230 3.09 22.17 0.88
CA ASP A 230 3.03 21.17 -0.19
C ASP A 230 4.43 20.79 -0.71
N ILE A 231 5.36 20.48 0.20
CA ILE A 231 6.72 20.05 -0.14
C ILE A 231 7.04 18.70 0.51
N PRO A 232 7.89 17.87 -0.10
CA PRO A 232 8.29 16.59 0.47
C PRO A 232 8.89 16.75 1.87
N ARG A 233 8.57 15.84 2.80
CA ARG A 233 9.06 15.82 4.19
C ARG A 233 10.57 16.00 4.30
N GLY A 234 11.32 15.31 3.43
CA GLY A 234 12.78 15.39 3.40
C GLY A 234 13.34 16.75 2.99
N ARG A 235 12.52 17.60 2.34
CA ARG A 235 12.90 19.02 2.05
C ARG A 235 12.65 19.93 3.24
N VAL A 236 11.75 19.55 4.15
CA VAL A 236 11.60 20.26 5.44
C VAL A 236 12.76 19.89 6.35
N LEU A 237 12.93 18.59 6.64
CA LEU A 237 14.04 18.06 7.42
C LEU A 237 14.14 16.54 7.21
N LYS A 238 15.36 16.00 7.08
CA LYS A 238 15.59 14.57 6.86
C LYS A 238 15.32 13.75 8.13
N ASP A 239 15.06 12.45 7.97
CA ASP A 239 14.78 11.51 9.08
C ASP A 239 15.95 11.42 10.07
N GLU A 240 17.19 11.44 9.55
CA GLU A 240 18.41 11.41 10.36
C GLU A 240 18.49 12.61 11.30
N ALA A 241 18.10 13.81 10.80
CA ALA A 241 18.08 15.03 11.62
C ALA A 241 17.07 14.94 12.76
N LEU A 242 15.86 14.41 12.51
CA LEU A 242 14.85 14.22 13.57
C LEU A 242 15.37 13.27 14.64
N THR A 243 16.03 12.19 14.24
CA THR A 243 16.57 11.18 15.16
C THR A 243 17.72 11.75 15.99
N GLU A 244 18.63 12.52 15.38
CA GLU A 244 19.76 13.16 16.07
C GLU A 244 19.28 14.23 17.05
N ILE A 245 18.33 15.05 16.66
CA ILE A 245 17.67 16.05 17.53
C ILE A 245 16.96 15.39 18.69
N ALA A 246 16.23 14.29 18.47
CA ALA A 246 15.52 13.58 19.54
C ALA A 246 16.46 12.92 20.54
N ALA A 247 17.66 12.51 20.10
CA ALA A 247 18.69 11.96 20.98
C ALA A 247 19.34 13.04 21.87
N HIS A 248 19.54 14.25 21.31
CA HIS A 248 20.21 15.38 21.98
C HIS A 248 19.43 16.68 21.72
N PRO A 249 18.27 16.86 22.41
CA PRO A 249 17.38 17.97 22.14
C PRO A 249 18.07 19.33 22.40
N PRO A 250 18.27 20.17 21.37
CA PRO A 250 18.83 21.51 21.55
C PRO A 250 17.77 22.48 22.12
N GLU A 251 18.19 23.34 23.05
CA GLU A 251 17.30 24.32 23.67
C GLU A 251 17.39 25.69 22.98
N THR A 252 18.43 25.92 22.18
CA THR A 252 18.66 27.20 21.52
C THR A 252 18.92 27.05 20.02
N PRO A 253 18.68 28.10 19.22
CA PRO A 253 19.02 28.08 17.79
C PRO A 253 20.51 27.77 17.52
N GLU A 254 21.42 28.27 18.36
CA GLU A 254 22.86 28.05 18.22
C GLU A 254 23.23 26.59 18.47
N ALA A 255 22.56 25.92 19.40
CA ALA A 255 22.75 24.49 19.65
C ALA A 255 22.16 23.67 18.49
N LEU A 256 21.00 24.06 17.94
CA LEU A 256 20.40 23.42 16.78
C LEU A 256 21.30 23.53 15.53
N GLU A 257 21.93 24.68 15.31
CA GLU A 257 22.83 24.92 14.15
C GLU A 257 24.10 24.03 14.20
N ARG A 258 24.49 23.53 15.37
CA ARG A 258 25.64 22.63 15.54
C ARG A 258 25.36 21.18 15.16
N ILE A 259 24.09 20.81 15.04
CA ILE A 259 23.67 19.46 14.64
C ILE A 259 24.00 19.26 13.17
N ARG A 260 24.84 18.27 12.86
CA ARG A 260 25.36 18.05 11.51
C ARG A 260 24.27 17.81 10.47
N ALA A 261 23.21 17.14 10.84
CA ALA A 261 22.10 16.81 9.95
C ALA A 261 21.14 17.99 9.71
N VAL A 262 21.30 19.12 10.41
CA VAL A 262 20.53 20.36 10.22
C VAL A 262 21.20 21.24 9.17
N PRO A 263 20.49 21.72 8.15
CA PRO A 263 21.06 22.60 7.14
C PRO A 263 21.54 23.92 7.75
N LYS A 264 22.67 24.46 7.26
CA LYS A 264 23.20 25.76 7.70
C LYS A 264 22.18 26.87 7.52
N GLY A 265 22.03 27.74 8.54
CA GLY A 265 21.09 28.85 8.55
C GLY A 265 19.64 28.45 8.83
N PHE A 266 19.36 27.14 8.92
CA PHE A 266 17.99 26.65 9.20
C PHE A 266 17.49 27.12 10.58
N ALA A 267 18.33 27.05 11.61
CA ALA A 267 17.96 27.36 12.99
C ALA A 267 17.43 28.81 13.15
N ASN A 268 17.96 29.75 12.36
CA ASN A 268 17.53 31.17 12.39
C ASN A 268 16.30 31.47 11.51
N SER A 269 15.83 30.50 10.76
CA SER A 269 14.65 30.63 9.91
C SER A 269 13.33 30.59 10.72
N LYS A 270 12.21 30.94 10.08
CA LYS A 270 10.87 30.75 10.69
C LYS A 270 10.63 29.26 11.04
N MET A 271 11.07 28.35 10.18
CA MET A 271 10.97 26.91 10.45
C MET A 271 11.84 26.49 11.63
N GLY A 272 13.06 27.01 11.74
CA GLY A 272 13.96 26.71 12.87
C GLY A 272 13.37 27.12 14.22
N ARG A 273 12.71 28.29 14.29
CA ARG A 273 12.00 28.71 15.51
C ARG A 273 10.86 27.77 15.86
N GLY A 274 10.01 27.39 14.89
CA GLY A 274 8.93 26.42 15.11
C GLY A 274 9.45 25.05 15.51
N LEU A 275 10.64 24.65 15.00
CA LEU A 275 11.29 23.41 15.40
C LEU A 275 11.74 23.43 16.87
N ILE A 276 12.34 24.54 17.35
CA ILE A 276 12.72 24.72 18.77
C ILE A 276 11.48 24.62 19.69
N GLU A 277 10.39 25.26 19.30
CA GLU A 277 9.12 25.17 20.04
C GLU A 277 8.61 23.72 20.10
N ALA A 278 8.67 22.99 18.98
CA ALA A 278 8.29 21.59 18.92
C ALA A 278 9.22 20.70 19.80
N ILE A 279 10.51 20.98 19.83
CA ILE A 279 11.48 20.30 20.72
C ILE A 279 11.10 20.51 22.18
N ALA A 280 10.88 21.74 22.59
CA ALA A 280 10.50 22.09 23.98
C ALA A 280 9.20 21.35 24.40
N ALA A 281 8.17 21.41 23.53
CA ALA A 281 6.92 20.69 23.76
C ALA A 281 7.14 19.17 23.88
N GLY A 282 8.01 18.59 23.01
CA GLY A 282 8.29 17.15 23.02
C GLY A 282 9.08 16.67 24.24
N VAL A 283 9.93 17.53 24.85
CA VAL A 283 10.66 17.20 26.07
C VAL A 283 9.71 16.97 27.25
N GLU A 284 8.63 17.76 27.33
CA GLU A 284 7.62 17.68 28.38
C GLU A 284 6.49 16.67 28.05
N ALA A 285 6.38 16.23 26.79
CA ALA A 285 5.31 15.35 26.36
C ALA A 285 5.53 13.89 26.83
N PRO A 286 4.45 13.16 27.15
CA PRO A 286 4.54 11.72 27.34
C PRO A 286 4.91 11.04 26.02
N PRO A 287 5.47 9.81 26.05
CA PRO A 287 5.68 9.04 24.84
C PRO A 287 4.34 8.81 24.11
N PRO A 288 4.32 8.79 22.79
CA PRO A 288 3.09 8.59 22.04
C PRO A 288 2.47 7.25 22.35
N GLU A 289 1.13 7.20 22.26
CA GLU A 289 0.37 5.98 22.51
C GLU A 289 0.84 4.84 21.60
N GLY A 290 0.97 3.64 22.14
CA GLY A 290 1.44 2.45 21.40
C GLY A 290 2.97 2.31 21.34
N ALA A 291 3.77 3.39 21.43
CA ALA A 291 5.23 3.31 21.28
C ALA A 291 5.90 2.36 22.30
N MET A 292 5.41 2.32 23.53
CA MET A 292 5.93 1.43 24.56
C MET A 292 5.45 -0.02 24.40
N ALA A 293 4.24 -0.22 23.85
CA ALA A 293 3.69 -1.53 23.54
C ALA A 293 4.46 -2.20 22.39
N GLU A 294 4.72 -1.46 21.32
CA GLU A 294 5.54 -1.94 20.19
C GLU A 294 6.95 -2.36 20.63
N HIS A 295 7.55 -1.61 21.57
CA HIS A 295 8.88 -1.96 22.10
C HIS A 295 8.83 -3.23 22.96
N LYS A 296 7.80 -3.42 23.81
CA LYS A 296 7.60 -4.63 24.62
C LYS A 296 7.34 -5.86 23.74
N GLN A 297 6.55 -5.72 22.70
CA GLN A 297 6.25 -6.80 21.76
C GLN A 297 7.50 -7.31 21.04
N ARG A 298 8.42 -6.40 20.66
CA ARG A 298 9.73 -6.76 20.07
C ARG A 298 10.70 -7.45 21.04
N ARG A 299 10.51 -7.34 22.37
CA ARG A 299 11.31 -8.03 23.40
C ARG A 299 10.74 -9.40 23.79
N ARG A 300 9.60 -9.81 23.23
CA ARG A 300 9.09 -11.16 23.39
C ARG A 300 10.09 -12.18 22.84
N ARG A 301 10.00 -13.39 23.34
CA ARG A 301 10.94 -14.50 23.07
C ARG A 301 11.18 -14.61 21.56
N GLU A 302 12.40 -14.42 21.13
CA GLU A 302 12.76 -14.68 19.73
C GLU A 302 12.40 -16.11 19.40
N PRO A 303 11.57 -16.34 18.36
CA PRO A 303 11.19 -17.69 17.97
C PRO A 303 12.42 -18.47 17.50
N SER A 304 12.41 -19.79 17.72
CA SER A 304 13.47 -20.65 17.18
C SER A 304 13.57 -20.49 15.65
N PRO A 305 14.73 -20.10 15.10
CA PRO A 305 14.89 -19.99 13.66
C PRO A 305 14.50 -21.26 12.89
N ALA A 306 14.79 -22.44 13.48
CA ALA A 306 14.44 -23.73 12.89
C ALA A 306 12.91 -23.91 12.79
N VAL A 307 12.14 -23.50 13.80
CA VAL A 307 10.67 -23.56 13.77
C VAL A 307 10.12 -22.57 12.71
N VAL A 308 10.68 -21.37 12.62
CA VAL A 308 10.33 -20.40 11.57
C VAL A 308 10.57 -20.99 10.18
N ASP A 309 11.69 -21.66 9.96
CA ASP A 309 12.02 -22.24 8.65
C ASP A 309 11.12 -23.43 8.29
N LEU A 310 10.76 -24.28 9.26
CA LEU A 310 9.79 -25.35 9.07
C LEU A 310 8.40 -24.81 8.70
N LEU A 311 7.90 -23.78 9.42
CA LEU A 311 6.62 -23.15 9.09
C LEU A 311 6.64 -22.47 7.72
N LYS A 312 7.75 -21.81 7.33
CA LYS A 312 7.91 -21.27 5.98
C LYS A 312 7.89 -22.35 4.90
N THR A 313 8.47 -23.50 5.19
CA THR A 313 8.46 -24.63 4.25
C THR A 313 7.07 -25.21 4.09
N LEU A 314 6.34 -25.40 5.20
CA LEU A 314 4.94 -25.81 5.19
C LEU A 314 4.09 -24.81 4.40
N LEU A 315 4.26 -23.51 4.65
CA LEU A 315 3.55 -22.45 3.93
C LEU A 315 3.75 -22.54 2.42
N ARG A 316 5.00 -22.76 1.97
CA ARG A 316 5.30 -22.93 0.53
C ARG A 316 4.60 -24.14 -0.07
N LEU A 317 4.64 -25.28 0.61
CA LEU A 317 3.96 -26.50 0.16
C LEU A 317 2.46 -26.29 0.01
N ARG A 318 1.80 -25.74 1.03
CA ARG A 318 0.37 -25.50 1.00
C ARG A 318 -0.04 -24.39 0.01
N ALA A 319 0.78 -23.38 -0.17
CA ALA A 319 0.56 -22.34 -1.17
C ALA A 319 0.67 -22.90 -2.60
N GLU A 320 1.62 -23.78 -2.85
CA GLU A 320 1.80 -24.46 -4.16
C GLU A 320 0.61 -25.39 -4.47
N GLU A 321 0.21 -26.23 -3.52
CA GLU A 321 -0.98 -27.10 -3.64
C GLU A 321 -2.26 -26.30 -3.89
N ALA A 322 -2.45 -25.20 -3.14
CA ALA A 322 -3.59 -24.33 -3.33
C ALA A 322 -3.48 -23.45 -4.60
N GLY A 323 -2.31 -23.34 -5.21
CA GLY A 323 -2.06 -22.50 -6.37
C GLY A 323 -2.27 -21.01 -6.08
N VAL A 324 -1.85 -20.54 -4.90
CA VAL A 324 -1.94 -19.12 -4.45
C VAL A 324 -0.56 -18.62 -3.98
N ALA A 325 -0.40 -17.32 -3.90
CA ALA A 325 0.84 -16.74 -3.41
C ALA A 325 1.02 -16.99 -1.89
N PRO A 326 2.18 -17.45 -1.41
CA PRO A 326 2.43 -17.70 0.01
C PRO A 326 2.15 -16.48 0.89
N ARG A 327 2.56 -15.29 0.44
CA ARG A 327 2.38 -14.03 1.19
C ARG A 327 0.91 -13.69 1.45
N LEU A 328 0.00 -14.16 0.61
CA LEU A 328 -1.43 -13.95 0.78
C LEU A 328 -1.99 -14.78 1.95
N ILE A 329 -1.39 -15.96 2.20
CA ILE A 329 -1.80 -16.86 3.28
C ILE A 329 -1.23 -16.38 4.62
N ALA A 330 0.09 -16.14 4.68
CA ALA A 330 0.80 -15.70 5.86
C ALA A 330 1.98 -14.80 5.49
N ASN A 331 2.14 -13.69 6.17
CA ASN A 331 3.31 -12.83 6.05
C ASN A 331 4.43 -13.26 7.02
N ALA A 332 5.58 -12.59 6.97
CA ALA A 332 6.72 -12.94 7.83
C ALA A 332 6.40 -12.78 9.33
N GLU A 333 5.62 -11.76 9.69
CA GLU A 333 5.20 -11.49 11.07
C GLU A 333 4.25 -12.59 11.58
N ASP A 334 3.31 -13.06 10.74
CA ASP A 334 2.42 -14.17 11.08
C ASP A 334 3.22 -15.44 11.39
N ILE A 335 4.24 -15.75 10.56
CA ILE A 335 5.10 -16.92 10.77
C ILE A 335 5.93 -16.79 12.06
N GLU A 336 6.47 -15.59 12.35
CA GLU A 336 7.21 -15.35 13.58
C GLU A 336 6.31 -15.47 14.82
N LYS A 337 5.08 -14.94 14.78
CA LYS A 337 4.08 -15.09 15.85
C LYS A 337 3.73 -16.56 16.06
N LEU A 338 3.41 -17.29 15.00
CA LEU A 338 3.13 -18.72 15.08
C LEU A 338 4.32 -19.49 15.69
N ALA A 339 5.55 -19.21 15.26
CA ALA A 339 6.74 -19.87 15.79
C ALA A 339 7.01 -19.54 17.28
N ALA A 340 6.54 -18.38 17.76
CA ALA A 340 6.64 -17.95 19.17
C ALA A 340 5.48 -18.44 20.05
N ASN A 341 4.49 -19.16 19.51
CA ASN A 341 3.21 -19.52 20.16
C ASN A 341 2.36 -18.28 20.52
N GLU A 342 2.39 -17.25 19.70
CA GLU A 342 1.59 -16.04 19.84
C GLU A 342 0.48 -16.07 18.78
N ASP A 343 -0.64 -16.73 19.08
CA ASP A 343 -1.71 -16.99 18.09
C ASP A 343 -2.74 -15.86 18.00
N GLU A 344 -2.67 -14.86 18.89
CA GLU A 344 -3.53 -13.70 18.86
C GLU A 344 -3.23 -12.83 17.62
N ASP A 345 -4.27 -12.42 16.93
CA ASP A 345 -4.20 -11.55 15.74
C ASP A 345 -3.32 -12.08 14.60
N VAL A 346 -3.26 -13.40 14.41
CA VAL A 346 -2.59 -14.04 13.28
C VAL A 346 -3.58 -14.29 12.15
N ALA A 347 -3.47 -13.54 11.05
CA ALA A 347 -4.39 -13.65 9.91
C ALA A 347 -4.47 -15.07 9.34
N ALA A 348 -3.35 -15.80 9.35
CA ALA A 348 -3.26 -17.17 8.89
C ALA A 348 -4.12 -18.19 9.65
N LEU A 349 -4.63 -17.83 10.84
CA LEU A 349 -5.51 -18.68 11.66
C LEU A 349 -7.01 -18.42 11.45
N HIS A 350 -7.36 -17.56 10.48
CA HIS A 350 -8.75 -17.19 10.23
C HIS A 350 -9.19 -17.47 8.78
N GLY A 351 -10.50 -17.75 8.62
CA GLY A 351 -11.15 -17.91 7.33
C GLY A 351 -10.44 -18.95 6.44
N TRP A 352 -10.40 -18.69 5.14
CA TRP A 352 -9.81 -19.58 4.15
C TRP A 352 -8.31 -19.84 4.36
N ARG A 353 -7.58 -18.91 4.98
CA ARG A 353 -6.14 -19.06 5.28
C ARG A 353 -5.92 -20.15 6.30
N ASN A 354 -6.80 -20.26 7.29
CA ASN A 354 -6.76 -21.34 8.27
C ASN A 354 -7.00 -22.69 7.62
N ASP A 355 -7.92 -22.76 6.64
CA ASP A 355 -8.21 -24.01 5.91
C ASP A 355 -7.05 -24.44 5.02
N VAL A 356 -6.31 -23.52 4.46
CA VAL A 356 -5.16 -23.80 3.57
C VAL A 356 -3.89 -24.11 4.35
N PHE A 357 -3.64 -23.43 5.47
CA PHE A 357 -2.35 -23.46 6.15
C PHE A 357 -2.44 -23.46 7.68
N GLY A 358 -3.31 -22.64 8.28
CA GLY A 358 -3.30 -22.38 9.71
C GLY A 358 -3.47 -23.62 10.57
N ARG A 359 -4.41 -24.51 10.22
CA ARG A 359 -4.63 -25.79 10.92
C ARG A 359 -3.37 -26.65 10.93
N ASP A 360 -2.71 -26.75 9.77
CA ASP A 360 -1.52 -27.55 9.61
C ASP A 360 -0.32 -26.96 10.33
N ALA A 361 -0.21 -25.63 10.38
CA ALA A 361 0.80 -24.94 11.17
C ALA A 361 0.65 -25.22 12.66
N LEU A 362 -0.59 -25.24 13.19
CA LEU A 362 -0.86 -25.62 14.56
C LEU A 362 -0.61 -27.08 14.84
N ALA A 363 -0.98 -27.98 13.92
CA ALA A 363 -0.72 -29.42 14.02
C ALA A 363 0.79 -29.72 14.02
N MET A 364 1.56 -29.05 13.15
CA MET A 364 3.02 -29.17 13.14
C MET A 364 3.64 -28.72 14.45
N ARG A 365 3.18 -27.63 15.05
CA ARG A 365 3.67 -27.15 16.35
C ARG A 365 3.38 -28.13 17.50
N LYS A 366 2.30 -28.89 17.41
CA LYS A 366 1.95 -29.93 18.39
C LYS A 366 2.68 -31.25 18.18
N GLY A 367 3.41 -31.38 17.07
CA GLY A 367 4.06 -32.65 16.70
C GLY A 367 3.12 -33.67 16.06
N GLU A 368 1.94 -33.25 15.61
CA GLU A 368 0.94 -34.08 14.91
C GLU A 368 1.24 -34.17 13.41
N LEU A 369 2.11 -33.27 12.89
CA LEU A 369 2.43 -33.12 11.47
C LEU A 369 3.92 -32.82 11.30
N ALA A 370 4.57 -33.44 10.31
CA ALA A 370 5.97 -33.23 9.96
C ALA A 370 6.16 -33.00 8.46
N ILE A 371 7.34 -32.51 8.08
CA ILE A 371 7.80 -32.45 6.70
C ILE A 371 8.87 -33.50 6.50
N ALA A 372 8.72 -34.31 5.48
CA ALA A 372 9.67 -35.33 5.07
C ALA A 372 10.10 -35.15 3.61
N LEU A 373 11.13 -35.84 3.20
CA LEU A 373 11.53 -35.95 1.78
C LEU A 373 11.13 -37.31 1.24
N GLU A 374 10.29 -37.32 0.22
CA GLU A 374 9.94 -38.51 -0.54
C GLU A 374 10.37 -38.30 -2.00
N ARG A 375 11.29 -39.18 -2.48
CA ARG A 375 11.82 -39.15 -3.86
C ARG A 375 12.40 -37.80 -4.30
N GLY A 376 12.91 -37.02 -3.34
CA GLY A 376 13.49 -35.70 -3.59
C GLY A 376 12.51 -34.51 -3.52
N GLU A 377 11.24 -34.79 -3.26
CA GLU A 377 10.20 -33.78 -3.06
C GLU A 377 9.86 -33.68 -1.56
N ALA A 378 9.57 -32.48 -1.12
CA ALA A 378 9.10 -32.21 0.25
C ALA A 378 7.62 -32.58 0.34
N VAL A 379 7.26 -33.41 1.32
CA VAL A 379 5.89 -33.86 1.56
C VAL A 379 5.52 -33.62 3.01
N VAL A 380 4.23 -33.42 3.26
CA VAL A 380 3.67 -33.31 4.60
C VAL A 380 3.19 -34.69 5.03
N VAL A 381 3.58 -35.15 6.21
CA VAL A 381 3.20 -36.44 6.79
C VAL A 381 2.51 -36.24 8.13
N GLU A 382 1.43 -36.95 8.36
CA GLU A 382 0.80 -37.04 9.68
C GLU A 382 1.62 -37.96 10.59
N LEU A 383 1.87 -37.54 11.81
CA LEU A 383 2.51 -38.36 12.83
C LEU A 383 1.41 -38.98 13.68
N GLU A 384 1.42 -40.32 13.75
CA GLU A 384 0.57 -41.05 14.71
C GLU A 384 1.01 -40.63 16.12
N GLY A 385 0.16 -39.92 16.86
CA GLY A 385 0.41 -39.61 18.26
C GLY A 385 0.50 -40.88 19.06
N GLU A 386 1.61 -41.10 19.79
CA GLU A 386 1.64 -42.16 20.81
C GLU A 386 0.49 -41.86 21.78
N SER A 387 -0.51 -42.74 21.75
CA SER A 387 -1.59 -42.73 22.76
C SER A 387 -0.96 -43.08 24.10
N GLU A 388 -0.70 -42.07 24.98
CA GLU A 388 -0.46 -42.28 26.39
C GLU A 388 -1.69 -42.84 27.11
#